data_6b511a671fc69afc7f55d293f9e597ff
#
_entry.id   6b511a671fc69afc7f55d293f9e597ff
#
_cell.length_a   1.000
_cell.length_b   1.000
_cell.length_c   1.000
_cell.angle_alpha   90.00
_cell.angle_beta   90.00
_cell.angle_gamma   90.00
#
_symmetry.space_group_name_H-M   'P 1'
#
loop_
_entity.id
_entity.type
_entity.pdbx_description
1 polymer ?
#
loop_
_entity_poly.entity_id
_entity_poly.type
_entity_poly.pdbx_seq_one_letter_code
_entity_poly.pdbx_strand_id
1 'polypeptide(L)'
;QYQMSSKKQKKNSINKGHYLELMDRLHIVMMNIQEHIIEHPLTLNEKDIQKKVEKAQHKLWEAYQLVGNKEDSYENENNAH
;
A
#
# COMPACT_ATOMS: atom_id res chain seq x y z
N GLN A 1 12.47 13.25 5.96
CA GLN A 1 12.14 12.92 6.22
C GLN A 1 11.24 12.58 6.78
N TYR A 2 10.72 12.30 7.10
CA TYR A 2 9.88 11.98 7.62
C TYR A 2 9.94 11.29 8.53
N GLN A 3 9.83 11.09 9.36
CA GLN A 3 9.81 10.49 10.26
C GLN A 3 9.25 9.78 10.65
N MET A 4 9.19 9.46 10.96
CA MET A 4 8.72 8.67 11.38
C MET A 4 8.46 8.61 12.54
N SER A 5 8.36 8.95 13.08
CA SER A 5 8.21 8.93 14.18
C SER A 5 7.44 8.29 14.76
N SER A 6 6.90 8.12 14.59
CA SER A 6 6.10 7.59 15.07
C SER A 6 6.28 6.63 15.72
N LYS A 7 6.84 6.34 15.88
CA LYS A 7 7.11 5.44 16.43
C LYS A 7 6.63 5.21 17.57
N LYS A 8 6.23 5.71 18.16
CA LYS A 8 5.72 5.53 19.27
C LYS A 8 4.44 5.03 19.30
N GLN A 9 3.85 4.57 18.32
CA GLN A 9 2.57 4.02 18.36
C GLN A 9 2.51 2.77 19.13
N LYS A 10 1.49 2.55 19.90
CA LYS A 10 1.30 1.34 20.58
C LYS A 10 0.86 0.37 19.63
N LYS A 11 1.43 -0.74 19.50
CA LYS A 11 1.03 -1.66 18.52
C LYS A 11 -0.02 -2.58 18.93
N ASN A 12 -0.56 -2.48 20.05
CA ASN A 12 -1.53 -3.45 20.47
C ASN A 12 -2.95 -3.08 20.20
N SER A 13 -3.21 -2.03 19.50
CA SER A 13 -4.59 -1.65 19.19
C SER A 13 -5.03 -2.01 17.80
N ILE A 14 -4.31 -2.89 17.15
CA ILE A 14 -4.65 -3.26 15.78
C ILE A 14 -5.89 -4.11 15.75
N ASN A 15 -6.78 -3.82 14.82
CA ASN A 15 -7.96 -4.63 14.61
C ASN A 15 -8.23 -4.73 13.11
N LYS A 16 -9.27 -5.46 12.76
CA LYS A 16 -9.56 -5.71 11.36
C LYS A 16 -9.74 -4.41 10.58
N GLY A 17 -10.32 -3.42 11.20
CA GLY A 17 -10.52 -2.14 10.52
C GLY A 17 -9.25 -1.50 10.07
N HIS A 18 -8.16 -1.72 10.80
CA HIS A 18 -6.88 -1.17 10.40
C HIS A 18 -6.38 -1.78 9.11
N TYR A 19 -6.59 -3.09 8.94
CA TYR A 19 -6.17 -3.74 7.70
C TYR A 19 -6.96 -3.20 6.53
N LEU A 20 -8.27 -3.08 6.69
CA LEU A 20 -9.10 -2.59 5.61
C LEU A 20 -8.79 -1.14 5.28
N GLU A 21 -8.52 -0.34 6.31
CA GLU A 21 -8.19 1.05 6.10
C GLU A 21 -6.88 1.19 5.32
N LEU A 22 -5.88 0.40 5.68
CA LEU A 22 -4.61 0.49 4.98
C LEU A 22 -4.75 0.03 3.53
N MET A 23 -5.54 -1.01 3.30
CA MET A 23 -5.77 -1.46 1.93
C MET A 23 -6.44 -0.36 1.11
N ASP A 24 -7.40 0.32 1.71
CA ASP A 24 -8.08 1.38 1.01
C ASP A 24 -7.12 2.52 0.67
N ARG A 25 -6.27 2.87 1.60
CA ARG A 25 -5.31 3.94 1.37
C ARG A 25 -4.25 3.56 0.34
N LEU A 26 -3.82 2.31 0.37
CA LEU A 26 -2.88 1.84 -0.65
C LEU A 26 -3.52 1.90 -2.02
N HIS A 27 -4.79 1.54 -2.11
CA HIS A 27 -5.49 1.58 -3.38
C HIS A 27 -5.57 3.01 -3.91
N ILE A 28 -5.90 3.95 -3.04
CA ILE A 28 -6.00 5.35 -3.43
C ILE A 28 -4.65 5.86 -3.93
N VAL A 29 -3.58 5.52 -3.22
CA VAL A 29 -2.26 5.97 -3.62
C VAL A 29 -1.86 5.35 -4.95
N MET A 30 -2.17 4.07 -5.15
CA MET A 30 -1.84 3.42 -6.41
C MET A 30 -2.59 4.04 -7.57
N MET A 31 -3.84 4.43 -7.36
CA MET A 31 -4.59 5.10 -8.40
C MET A 31 -4.02 6.47 -8.71
N ASN A 32 -3.56 7.18 -7.67
CA ASN A 32 -2.92 8.46 -7.89
C ASN A 32 -1.63 8.31 -8.68
N ILE A 33 -0.85 7.30 -8.36
CA ILE A 33 0.38 7.06 -9.10
C ILE A 33 0.06 6.76 -10.56
N GLN A 34 -0.96 5.95 -10.79
CA GLN A 34 -1.34 5.60 -12.15
C GLN A 34 -1.74 6.85 -12.93
N GLU A 35 -2.62 7.64 -12.37
CA GLU A 35 -3.20 8.76 -13.11
C GLU A 35 -2.28 9.96 -13.22
N HIS A 36 -1.50 10.23 -12.18
CA HIS A 36 -0.72 11.45 -12.15
C HIS A 36 0.73 11.27 -12.49
N ILE A 37 1.24 10.07 -12.35
CA ILE A 37 2.65 9.83 -12.57
C ILE A 37 2.89 8.92 -13.75
N ILE A 38 2.30 7.75 -13.75
CA ILE A 38 2.55 6.80 -14.84
C ILE A 38 2.01 7.30 -16.17
N GLU A 39 0.84 7.93 -16.14
CA GLU A 39 0.24 8.44 -17.37
C GLU A 39 0.72 9.84 -17.72
N HIS A 40 1.64 10.37 -16.94
CA HIS A 40 2.21 11.68 -17.25
C HIS A 40 3.00 11.60 -18.55
N PRO A 41 2.89 12.61 -19.42
CA PRO A 41 3.57 12.56 -20.71
C PRO A 41 5.06 12.31 -20.62
N LEU A 42 5.72 12.90 -19.64
CA LEU A 42 7.16 12.71 -19.50
C LEU A 42 7.47 11.26 -19.14
N THR A 43 6.69 10.70 -18.23
CA THR A 43 6.89 9.31 -17.84
C THR A 43 6.73 8.38 -19.03
N LEU A 44 5.71 8.62 -19.83
CA LEU A 44 5.46 7.78 -20.99
C LEU A 44 6.53 7.94 -22.06
N ASN A 45 7.18 9.09 -22.07
CA ASN A 45 8.19 9.37 -23.07
C ASN A 45 9.59 8.91 -22.66
N GLU A 46 9.86 8.81 -21.35
CA GLU A 46 11.18 8.42 -20.86
C GLU A 46 11.12 7.04 -20.25
N LYS A 47 11.68 6.06 -20.93
CA LYS A 47 11.56 4.69 -20.50
C LYS A 47 12.21 4.39 -19.16
N ASP A 48 13.32 5.04 -18.86
CA ASP A 48 13.97 4.79 -17.58
C ASP A 48 13.13 5.31 -16.42
N ILE A 49 12.49 6.45 -16.58
CA ILE A 49 11.58 6.97 -15.56
C ILE A 49 10.38 6.05 -15.45
N GLN A 50 9.83 5.63 -16.59
CA GLN A 50 8.66 4.76 -16.60
C GLN A 50 8.93 3.48 -15.82
N LYS A 51 10.08 2.87 -16.06
CA LYS A 51 10.42 1.63 -15.38
C LYS A 51 10.49 1.81 -13.87
N LYS A 52 11.06 2.94 -13.44
CA LYS A 52 11.20 3.17 -11.99
C LYS A 52 9.85 3.36 -11.32
N VAL A 53 8.97 4.15 -11.93
CA VAL A 53 7.68 4.40 -11.28
C VAL A 53 6.79 3.17 -11.35
N GLU A 54 6.90 2.39 -12.41
CA GLU A 54 6.12 1.16 -12.49
C GLU A 54 6.56 0.15 -11.44
N LYS A 55 7.86 0.10 -11.16
CA LYS A 55 8.34 -0.76 -10.10
C LYS A 55 7.83 -0.30 -8.75
N ALA A 56 7.79 1.00 -8.53
CA ALA A 56 7.29 1.53 -7.26
C ALA A 56 5.82 1.16 -7.09
N GLN A 57 5.03 1.30 -8.16
CA GLN A 57 3.63 0.95 -8.07
C GLN A 57 3.46 -0.54 -7.82
N HIS A 58 4.29 -1.35 -8.45
CA HIS A 58 4.21 -2.79 -8.24
C HIS A 58 4.52 -3.16 -6.79
N LYS A 59 5.48 -2.48 -6.19
CA LYS A 59 5.79 -2.72 -4.78
C LYS A 59 4.61 -2.38 -3.88
N LEU A 60 3.91 -1.30 -4.20
CA LEU A 60 2.72 -0.96 -3.43
C LEU A 60 1.63 -2.00 -3.62
N TRP A 61 1.50 -2.52 -4.83
CA TRP A 61 0.53 -3.56 -5.09
C TRP A 61 0.85 -4.82 -4.29
N GLU A 62 2.13 -5.16 -4.20
CA GLU A 62 2.55 -6.29 -3.39
C GLU A 62 2.20 -6.06 -1.92
N ALA A 63 2.39 -4.83 -1.45
CA ALA A 63 2.01 -4.51 -0.08
C ALA A 63 0.51 -4.66 0.13
N TYR A 64 -0.27 -4.23 -0.85
CA TYR A 64 -1.72 -4.37 -0.79
C TYR A 64 -2.11 -5.84 -0.65
N GLN A 65 -1.49 -6.70 -1.46
CA GLN A 65 -1.76 -8.12 -1.39
C GLN A 65 -1.37 -8.69 -0.04
N LEU A 66 -0.23 -8.24 0.46
CA LEU A 66 0.24 -8.74 1.75
C LEU A 66 -0.70 -8.36 2.87
N VAL A 67 -1.19 -7.13 2.86
CA VAL A 67 -2.13 -6.68 3.88
C VAL A 67 -3.41 -7.50 3.79
N GLY A 68 -3.87 -7.77 2.57
CA GLY A 68 -5.07 -8.57 2.39
C GLY A 68 -4.90 -9.98 2.93
N ASN A 69 -3.73 -10.58 2.71
CA ASN A 69 -3.48 -11.92 3.23
C ASN A 69 -3.43 -11.92 4.74
N LYS A 70 -2.85 -10.89 5.32
CA LYS A 70 -2.79 -10.80 6.77
C LYS A 70 -4.15 -10.54 7.37
N GLU A 71 -4.99 -9.78 6.68
CA GLU A 71 -6.33 -9.54 7.15
C GLU A 71 -7.13 -10.84 7.18
N ASP A 72 -6.98 -11.67 6.16
CA ASP A 72 -7.63 -12.96 6.13
C ASP A 72 -7.17 -13.83 7.29
N SER A 73 -5.88 -13.86 7.56
CA SER A 73 -5.35 -14.65 8.66
C SER A 73 -5.86 -14.13 9.99
N TYR A 74 -5.89 -12.82 10.13
CA TYR A 74 -6.37 -12.23 11.36
C TYR A 74 -7.83 -12.61 11.60
N GLU A 75 -8.63 -12.56 10.57
CA GLU A 75 -10.03 -12.91 10.69
C GLU A 75 -10.21 -14.38 11.03
N ASN A 76 -9.43 -15.24 10.39
CA ASN A 76 -9.52 -16.67 10.65
C ASN A 76 -9.12 -16.98 12.09
N GLU A 77 -8.09 -16.33 12.58
CA GLU A 77 -7.68 -16.55 13.95
C GLU A 77 -8.74 -16.13 14.92
N ASN A 78 -9.41 -15.03 14.65
CA ASN A 78 -10.44 -14.56 15.55
C ASN A 78 -11.70 -15.37 15.48
N ASN A 79 -11.92 -16.06 14.39
CA ASN A 79 -13.09 -16.92 14.26
C ASN A 79 -12.82 -18.33 14.69
N ALA A 80 -11.59 -18.64 15.02
CA ALA A 80 -11.22 -20.00 15.30
C ALA A 80 -11.67 -20.46 16.66
N HIS A 81 -12.24 -19.62 17.43
CA HIS A 81 -12.79 -20.08 18.63
C HIS A 81 -14.21 -19.81 18.65
#